data_a6adbfaa5424774910ffee1587d4222b
#
_entry.id   a6adbfaa5424774910ffee1587d4222b
#
_cell.length_a   1.000
_cell.length_b   1.000
_cell.length_c   1.000
_cell.angle_alpha   90.00
_cell.angle_beta   90.00
_cell.angle_gamma   90.00
#
_symmetry.space_group_name_H-M   'P 1'
#
loop_
_entity.id
_entity.type
_entity.pdbx_description
1 polymer ?
#
loop_
_entity_poly.entity_id
_entity_poly.type
_entity_poly.pdbx_seq_one_letter_code
_entity_poly.pdbx_strand_id
1 'polypeptide(L)'
;QVQRFAPLASRIVIPVVPGNHDEAQREGKSVRRYDDSWAIEGAVAVADALKVAGNFEHVSFVFPERDELTITLDVCGTPVGFAHGHQFGRDPMKWWANQAHGMQPVGASTLLLGAHLHHLRVDQSGVKTFVQIPALDGGSQWFKHLQGQDSPPGMVTMLIGGGAWSDLAVL
;
A
#
# COMPACT_ATOMS: atom_id res chain seq x y z
N GLN A 1 4.50 -13.37 -9.59
CA GLN A 1 3.05 -13.01 -9.61
C GLN A 1 2.71 -12.10 -10.78
N VAL A 2 3.50 -11.04 -11.06
CA VAL A 2 3.23 -10.13 -12.19
C VAL A 2 3.00 -10.89 -13.51
N GLN A 3 3.83 -11.88 -13.81
CA GLN A 3 3.69 -12.73 -15.01
C GLN A 3 2.36 -13.50 -15.07
N ARG A 4 1.75 -13.80 -13.92
CA ARG A 4 0.44 -14.47 -13.87
C ARG A 4 -0.71 -13.50 -14.11
N PHE A 5 -0.57 -12.25 -13.67
CA PHE A 5 -1.61 -11.23 -13.84
C PHE A 5 -1.51 -10.51 -15.19
N ALA A 6 -0.30 -10.42 -15.77
CA ALA A 6 -0.08 -9.70 -17.01
C ALA A 6 -1.05 -10.09 -18.16
N PRO A 7 -1.40 -11.39 -18.38
CA PRO A 7 -2.34 -11.76 -19.44
C PRO A 7 -3.81 -11.39 -19.15
N LEU A 8 -4.13 -10.98 -17.92
CA LEU A 8 -5.52 -10.79 -17.48
C LEU A 8 -6.03 -9.35 -17.68
N ALA A 9 -5.15 -8.39 -17.97
CA ALA A 9 -5.52 -7.01 -18.11
C ALA A 9 -4.72 -6.30 -19.20
N SER A 10 -5.33 -5.34 -19.87
CA SER A 10 -4.68 -4.49 -20.88
C SER A 10 -3.76 -3.42 -20.27
N ARG A 11 -3.91 -3.15 -18.99
CA ARG A 11 -3.07 -2.21 -18.22
C ARG A 11 -2.99 -2.67 -16.78
N ILE A 12 -1.78 -2.71 -16.23
CA ILE A 12 -1.52 -3.01 -14.82
C ILE A 12 -0.66 -1.89 -14.24
N VAL A 13 -1.10 -1.33 -13.13
CA VAL A 13 -0.35 -0.32 -12.36
C VAL A 13 -0.08 -0.89 -10.96
N ILE A 14 1.18 -0.87 -10.56
CA ILE A 14 1.65 -1.43 -9.29
C ILE A 14 2.21 -0.28 -8.44
N PRO A 15 1.40 0.31 -7.53
CA PRO A 15 1.92 1.26 -6.56
C PRO A 15 2.73 0.53 -5.47
N VAL A 16 3.90 1.05 -5.13
CA VAL A 16 4.78 0.49 -4.11
C VAL A 16 5.13 1.58 -3.11
N VAL A 17 4.72 1.41 -1.87
CA VAL A 17 5.01 2.36 -0.78
C VAL A 17 6.01 1.76 0.21
N PRO A 18 6.92 2.55 0.78
CA PRO A 18 7.89 2.07 1.75
C PRO A 18 7.24 1.76 3.10
N GLY A 19 7.73 0.72 3.77
CA GLY A 19 7.36 0.34 5.12
C GLY A 19 8.42 0.71 6.15
N ASN A 20 8.13 0.48 7.42
CA ASN A 20 9.06 0.77 8.52
C ASN A 20 10.04 -0.39 8.83
N HIS A 21 9.84 -1.56 8.23
CA HIS A 21 10.71 -2.71 8.40
C HIS A 21 11.66 -2.94 7.22
N ASP A 22 11.50 -2.20 6.15
CA ASP A 22 12.30 -2.27 4.94
C ASP A 22 13.23 -1.05 4.77
N GLU A 23 13.29 -0.19 5.78
CA GLU A 23 14.27 0.90 5.84
C GLU A 23 15.70 0.34 5.88
N ALA A 24 16.59 0.89 5.07
CA ALA A 24 18.01 0.57 5.16
C ALA A 24 18.58 1.02 6.51
N GLN A 25 19.27 0.11 7.18
CA GLN A 25 19.94 0.41 8.44
C GLN A 25 21.45 0.44 8.23
N ARG A 26 22.07 1.53 8.64
CA ARG A 26 23.52 1.66 8.68
C ARG A 26 23.98 1.77 10.14
N GLU A 27 24.95 0.95 10.53
CA GLU A 27 25.52 0.96 11.87
C GLU A 27 24.47 0.84 13.00
N GLY A 28 23.42 0.05 12.77
CA GLY A 28 22.33 -0.16 13.73
C GLY A 28 21.38 1.02 13.90
N LYS A 29 21.49 2.04 13.06
CA LYS A 29 20.57 3.18 13.04
C LYS A 29 19.80 3.21 11.72
N SER A 30 18.49 3.43 11.78
CA SER A 30 17.69 3.74 10.60
C SER A 30 18.20 5.05 9.98
N VAL A 31 18.37 5.05 8.67
CA VAL A 31 18.81 6.26 7.93
C VAL A 31 17.65 7.24 7.75
N ARG A 32 16.40 6.79 8.01
CA ARG A 32 15.16 7.56 7.87
C ARG A 32 15.03 8.26 6.51
N ARG A 33 15.53 7.60 5.48
CA ARG A 33 15.34 8.04 4.10
C ARG A 33 14.33 7.11 3.45
N TYR A 34 13.21 7.64 3.07
CA TYR A 34 12.11 6.87 2.47
C TYR A 34 12.44 6.35 1.07
N ASP A 35 13.43 6.96 0.43
CA ASP A 35 13.98 6.53 -0.85
C ASP A 35 15.05 5.42 -0.71
N ASP A 36 15.41 5.02 0.52
CA ASP A 36 16.40 3.97 0.83
C ASP A 36 15.67 2.77 1.47
N SER A 37 14.74 2.20 0.74
CA SER A 37 13.85 1.12 1.15
C SER A 37 14.09 -0.13 0.32
N TRP A 38 14.31 -1.27 0.99
CA TRP A 38 14.47 -2.57 0.34
C TRP A 38 13.24 -2.95 -0.51
N ALA A 39 12.03 -2.54 -0.09
CA ALA A 39 10.83 -2.79 -0.87
C ALA A 39 10.84 -2.01 -2.20
N ILE A 40 11.26 -0.74 -2.16
CA ILE A 40 11.38 0.10 -3.36
C ILE A 40 12.48 -0.44 -4.27
N GLU A 41 13.67 -0.73 -3.76
CA GLU A 41 14.77 -1.28 -4.56
C GLU A 41 14.42 -2.62 -5.20
N GLY A 42 13.79 -3.52 -4.43
CA GLY A 42 13.32 -4.79 -4.96
C GLY A 42 12.27 -4.62 -6.07
N ALA A 43 11.36 -3.68 -5.93
CA ALA A 43 10.37 -3.40 -6.95
C ALA A 43 10.98 -2.74 -8.21
N VAL A 44 11.97 -1.87 -8.06
CA VAL A 44 12.74 -1.29 -9.18
C VAL A 44 13.46 -2.41 -9.94
N ALA A 45 14.13 -3.33 -9.23
CA ALA A 45 14.80 -4.46 -9.86
C ALA A 45 13.83 -5.36 -10.65
N VAL A 46 12.61 -5.58 -10.11
CA VAL A 46 11.55 -6.33 -10.83
C VAL A 46 11.09 -5.55 -12.06
N ALA A 47 10.86 -4.25 -11.94
CA ALA A 47 10.44 -3.41 -13.07
C ALA A 47 11.48 -3.45 -14.21
N ASP A 48 12.77 -3.36 -13.89
CA ASP A 48 13.86 -3.42 -14.86
C ASP A 48 13.97 -4.83 -15.50
N ALA A 49 13.81 -5.88 -14.72
CA ALA A 49 13.77 -7.24 -15.24
C ALA A 49 12.61 -7.47 -16.22
N LEU A 50 11.43 -6.91 -15.98
CA LEU A 50 10.28 -6.98 -16.89
C LEU A 50 10.53 -6.20 -18.18
N LYS A 51 11.17 -5.04 -18.11
CA LYS A 51 11.58 -4.30 -19.32
C LYS A 51 12.53 -5.11 -20.20
N VAL A 52 13.51 -5.78 -19.60
CA VAL A 52 14.47 -6.62 -20.32
C VAL A 52 13.81 -7.87 -20.90
N ALA A 53 12.85 -8.46 -20.18
CA ALA A 53 12.12 -9.65 -20.65
C ALA A 53 11.23 -9.36 -21.86
N GLY A 54 10.76 -8.12 -22.04
CA GLY A 54 9.78 -7.75 -23.07
C GLY A 54 8.38 -8.33 -22.77
N ASN A 55 7.40 -7.94 -23.57
CA ASN A 55 5.99 -8.37 -23.46
C ASN A 55 5.27 -7.92 -22.15
N PHE A 56 5.79 -6.90 -21.46
CA PHE A 56 5.23 -6.34 -20.23
C PHE A 56 5.06 -4.82 -20.30
N GLU A 57 4.96 -4.25 -21.50
CA GLU A 57 4.85 -2.78 -21.70
C GLU A 57 3.57 -2.19 -21.09
N HIS A 58 2.55 -3.03 -20.88
CA HIS A 58 1.30 -2.67 -20.22
C HIS A 58 1.37 -2.71 -18.69
N VAL A 59 2.51 -3.12 -18.11
CA VAL A 59 2.76 -3.15 -16.67
C VAL A 59 3.64 -1.97 -16.28
N SER A 60 3.19 -1.16 -15.34
CA SER A 60 3.93 -0.02 -14.81
C SER A 60 4.02 -0.07 -13.29
N PHE A 61 5.14 0.38 -12.75
CA PHE A 61 5.33 0.59 -11.32
C PHE A 61 5.23 2.08 -11.02
N VAL A 62 4.61 2.41 -9.88
CA VAL A 62 4.55 3.78 -9.37
C VAL A 62 5.19 3.79 -8.00
N PHE A 63 6.16 4.66 -7.84
CA PHE A 63 6.88 4.87 -6.59
C PHE A 63 6.53 6.24 -6.02
N PRO A 64 6.61 6.44 -4.71
CA PRO A 64 6.44 7.76 -4.13
C PRO A 64 7.60 8.68 -4.56
N GLU A 65 7.35 9.98 -4.55
CA GLU A 65 8.41 10.97 -4.70
C GLU A 65 9.42 10.84 -3.55
N ARG A 66 10.58 11.42 -3.77
CA ARG A 66 11.63 11.42 -2.74
C ARG A 66 11.10 12.07 -1.46
N ASP A 67 11.37 11.43 -0.33
CA ASP A 67 10.91 11.84 1.00
C ASP A 67 9.38 11.73 1.23
N GLU A 68 8.65 11.07 0.31
CA GLU A 68 7.22 10.77 0.44
C GLU A 68 6.97 9.34 0.92
N LEU A 69 5.93 9.17 1.74
CA LEU A 69 5.49 7.87 2.27
C LEU A 69 4.19 7.37 1.66
N THR A 70 3.63 8.15 0.74
CA THR A 70 2.30 7.90 0.19
C THR A 70 2.30 8.01 -1.33
N ILE A 71 1.36 7.32 -1.95
CA ILE A 71 1.04 7.46 -3.37
C ILE A 71 -0.44 7.80 -3.47
N THR A 72 -0.81 8.69 -4.38
CA THR A 72 -2.21 8.94 -4.72
C THR A 72 -2.40 8.75 -6.21
N LEU A 73 -3.34 7.91 -6.60
CA LEU A 73 -3.67 7.61 -7.99
C LEU A 73 -5.15 7.82 -8.25
N ASP A 74 -5.49 8.28 -9.43
CA ASP A 74 -6.85 8.14 -9.95
C ASP A 74 -7.04 6.73 -10.53
N VAL A 75 -7.96 5.99 -9.95
CA VAL A 75 -8.36 4.66 -10.41
C VAL A 75 -9.77 4.73 -10.96
N CYS A 76 -9.89 4.86 -12.27
CA CYS A 76 -11.18 4.94 -12.97
C CYS A 76 -12.11 6.03 -12.39
N GLY A 77 -11.59 7.23 -12.14
CA GLY A 77 -12.34 8.35 -11.58
C GLY A 77 -12.49 8.33 -10.06
N THR A 78 -11.79 7.43 -9.37
CA THR A 78 -11.76 7.34 -7.90
C THR A 78 -10.35 7.69 -7.41
N PRO A 79 -10.16 8.77 -6.64
CA PRO A 79 -8.88 9.09 -6.03
C PRO A 79 -8.55 8.10 -4.92
N VAL A 80 -7.53 7.26 -5.12
CA VAL A 80 -7.08 6.23 -4.18
C VAL A 80 -5.72 6.60 -3.60
N GLY A 81 -5.64 6.64 -2.28
CA GLY A 81 -4.41 6.81 -1.52
C GLY A 81 -3.82 5.46 -1.10
N PHE A 82 -2.51 5.36 -1.14
CA PHE A 82 -1.75 4.18 -0.69
C PHE A 82 -0.71 4.62 0.34
N ALA A 83 -0.64 3.91 1.45
CA ALA A 83 0.35 4.13 2.50
C ALA A 83 0.63 2.82 3.24
N HIS A 84 1.84 2.64 3.77
CA HIS A 84 2.10 1.44 4.57
C HIS A 84 1.27 1.43 5.87
N GLY A 85 1.20 2.55 6.59
CA GLY A 85 0.34 2.66 7.77
C GLY A 85 1.08 2.87 9.11
N HIS A 86 2.39 2.68 9.17
CA HIS A 86 3.16 2.93 10.40
C HIS A 86 3.07 4.39 10.89
N GLN A 87 2.77 5.32 9.97
CA GLN A 87 2.58 6.73 10.25
C GLN A 87 1.18 7.08 10.78
N PHE A 88 0.22 6.16 10.76
CA PHE A 88 -1.18 6.45 11.15
C PHE A 88 -1.37 6.61 12.67
N GLY A 89 -0.43 6.12 13.47
CA GLY A 89 -0.62 6.02 14.91
C GLY A 89 -1.77 5.06 15.26
N ARG A 90 -2.62 5.46 16.21
CA ARG A 90 -3.77 4.63 16.63
C ARG A 90 -5.04 4.88 15.81
N ASP A 91 -5.08 6.00 15.08
CA ASP A 91 -6.29 6.46 14.39
C ASP A 91 -5.96 6.88 12.95
N PRO A 92 -6.11 5.98 11.99
CA PRO A 92 -5.86 6.26 10.59
C PRO A 92 -6.78 7.35 10.01
N MET A 93 -8.03 7.44 10.48
CA MET A 93 -8.97 8.45 9.99
C MET A 93 -8.57 9.85 10.44
N LYS A 94 -8.08 10.00 11.68
CA LYS A 94 -7.55 11.26 12.18
C LYS A 94 -6.27 11.66 11.46
N TRP A 95 -5.35 10.71 11.23
CA TRP A 95 -4.15 10.97 10.44
C TRP A 95 -4.53 11.47 9.05
N TRP A 96 -5.46 10.80 8.38
CA TRP A 96 -5.91 11.15 7.03
C TRP A 96 -6.61 12.52 6.97
N ALA A 97 -7.43 12.86 7.96
CA ALA A 97 -8.02 14.19 8.09
C ALA A 97 -6.94 15.28 8.22
N ASN A 98 -5.86 15.01 8.97
CA ASN A 98 -4.73 15.93 9.08
C ASN A 98 -3.99 16.09 7.73
N GLN A 99 -3.85 15.02 6.93
CA GLN A 99 -3.29 15.11 5.58
C GLN A 99 -4.14 16.01 4.67
N ALA A 100 -5.47 15.88 4.74
CA ALA A 100 -6.39 16.74 4.00
C ALA A 100 -6.27 18.21 4.46
N HIS A 101 -6.19 18.45 5.76
CA HIS A 101 -6.02 19.79 6.33
C HIS A 101 -4.67 20.42 5.92
N GLY A 102 -3.63 19.60 5.87
CA GLY A 102 -2.30 19.98 5.39
C GLY A 102 -2.16 20.04 3.87
N MET A 103 -3.25 19.85 3.12
CA MET A 103 -3.27 19.84 1.64
C MET A 103 -2.31 18.83 1.01
N GLN A 104 -2.02 17.73 1.71
CA GLN A 104 -1.21 16.65 1.15
C GLN A 104 -2.02 15.88 0.09
N PRO A 105 -1.40 15.39 -1.00
CA PRO A 105 -2.12 14.68 -2.07
C PRO A 105 -3.01 13.53 -1.57
N VAL A 106 -2.52 12.72 -0.64
CA VAL A 106 -3.28 11.61 -0.05
C VAL A 106 -4.52 12.08 0.71
N GLY A 107 -4.53 13.31 1.19
CA GLY A 107 -5.68 13.93 1.84
C GLY A 107 -6.87 14.16 0.91
N ALA A 108 -6.64 14.26 -0.40
CA ALA A 108 -7.69 14.41 -1.41
C ALA A 108 -8.35 13.08 -1.82
N SER A 109 -7.74 11.94 -1.51
CA SER A 109 -8.32 10.63 -1.84
C SER A 109 -9.63 10.36 -1.11
N THR A 110 -10.49 9.54 -1.71
CA THR A 110 -11.77 9.08 -1.12
C THR A 110 -11.66 7.64 -0.60
N LEU A 111 -10.71 6.88 -1.11
CA LEU A 111 -10.33 5.55 -0.64
C LEU A 111 -8.86 5.58 -0.20
N LEU A 112 -8.57 5.14 1.01
CA LEU A 112 -7.21 4.99 1.53
C LEU A 112 -6.95 3.51 1.81
N LEU A 113 -5.94 2.96 1.17
CA LEU A 113 -5.46 1.60 1.41
C LEU A 113 -4.20 1.66 2.27
N GLY A 114 -4.23 0.93 3.39
CA GLY A 114 -3.11 0.83 4.31
C GLY A 114 -2.85 -0.61 4.73
N ALA A 115 -1.72 -0.85 5.38
CA ALA A 115 -1.29 -2.17 5.86
C ALA A 115 -0.77 -2.09 7.31
N HIS A 116 0.44 -2.56 7.59
CA HIS A 116 1.20 -2.45 8.84
C HIS A 116 0.68 -3.29 10.01
N LEU A 117 -0.61 -3.23 10.34
CA LEU A 117 -1.15 -3.95 11.50
C LEU A 117 -1.64 -5.37 11.17
N HIS A 118 -1.44 -5.84 9.95
CA HIS A 118 -1.62 -7.22 9.49
C HIS A 118 -3.02 -7.81 9.70
N HIS A 119 -4.07 -6.99 9.82
CA HIS A 119 -5.46 -7.47 9.91
C HIS A 119 -6.39 -6.62 9.06
N LEU A 120 -7.51 -7.21 8.65
CA LEU A 120 -8.54 -6.46 7.94
C LEU A 120 -9.23 -5.47 8.91
N ARG A 121 -9.33 -4.23 8.46
CA ARG A 121 -10.15 -3.19 9.09
C ARG A 121 -10.75 -2.29 8.01
N VAL A 122 -12.00 -1.94 8.16
CA VAL A 122 -12.66 -0.96 7.28
C VAL A 122 -13.30 0.11 8.15
N ASP A 123 -12.85 1.34 7.96
CA ASP A 123 -13.43 2.51 8.62
C ASP A 123 -14.02 3.45 7.58
N GLN A 124 -15.14 4.05 7.89
CA GLN A 124 -15.80 5.00 7.00
C GLN A 124 -16.23 6.27 7.74
N SER A 125 -16.01 7.41 7.11
CA SER A 125 -16.49 8.71 7.59
C SER A 125 -16.88 9.59 6.40
N GLY A 126 -18.17 9.86 6.28
CA GLY A 126 -18.71 10.55 5.10
C GLY A 126 -18.41 9.79 3.80
N VAL A 127 -17.77 10.46 2.87
CA VAL A 127 -17.36 9.88 1.57
C VAL A 127 -16.01 9.16 1.60
N LYS A 128 -15.32 9.20 2.73
CA LYS A 128 -13.97 8.64 2.88
C LYS A 128 -14.04 7.23 3.47
N THR A 129 -13.35 6.29 2.83
CA THR A 129 -13.20 4.91 3.31
C THR A 129 -11.73 4.56 3.46
N PHE A 130 -11.36 4.09 4.63
CA PHE A 130 -10.07 3.47 4.91
C PHE A 130 -10.21 1.96 4.92
N VAL A 131 -9.33 1.26 4.22
CA VAL A 131 -9.21 -0.20 4.24
C VAL A 131 -7.79 -0.58 4.64
N GLN A 132 -7.67 -1.23 5.79
CA GLN A 132 -6.43 -1.86 6.21
C GLN A 132 -6.37 -3.28 5.69
N ILE A 133 -5.26 -3.63 5.09
CA ILE A 133 -5.04 -4.89 4.39
C ILE A 133 -4.31 -5.86 5.32
N PRO A 134 -4.73 -7.14 5.41
CA PRO A 134 -3.97 -8.17 6.11
C PRO A 134 -2.60 -8.40 5.45
N ALA A 135 -1.70 -9.06 6.17
CA ALA A 135 -0.44 -9.52 5.60
C ALA A 135 -0.65 -10.80 4.77
N LEU A 136 0.24 -11.04 3.82
CA LEU A 136 0.23 -12.26 3.01
C LEU A 136 0.88 -13.45 3.74
N ASP A 137 1.61 -13.20 4.81
CA ASP A 137 2.28 -14.22 5.61
C ASP A 137 1.40 -14.70 6.78
N GLY A 138 1.60 -15.93 7.20
CA GLY A 138 0.95 -16.47 8.40
C GLY A 138 1.65 -15.99 9.66
N GLY A 139 0.98 -15.25 10.46
CA GLY A 139 1.30 -14.68 11.77
C GLY A 139 2.68 -14.93 12.42
N SER A 140 3.09 -14.01 13.25
CA SER A 140 4.36 -14.08 13.98
C SER A 140 4.15 -14.68 15.38
N GLN A 141 4.94 -15.68 15.76
CA GLN A 141 4.92 -16.22 17.14
C GLN A 141 5.23 -15.13 18.18
N TRP A 142 6.12 -14.20 17.84
CA TRP A 142 6.42 -13.05 18.69
C TRP A 142 5.18 -12.19 18.91
N PHE A 143 4.42 -11.90 17.86
CA PHE A 143 3.21 -11.10 17.95
C PHE A 143 2.10 -11.83 18.73
N LYS A 144 1.94 -13.14 18.53
CA LYS A 144 1.01 -13.98 19.31
C LYS A 144 1.31 -13.91 20.79
N HIS A 145 2.57 -14.03 21.18
CA HIS A 145 2.97 -13.95 22.58
C HIS A 145 2.78 -12.54 23.16
N LEU A 146 2.99 -11.49 22.35
CA LEU A 146 2.87 -10.11 22.81
C LEU A 146 1.42 -9.65 22.95
N GLN A 147 0.56 -9.99 21.99
CA GLN A 147 -0.80 -9.47 21.88
C GLN A 147 -1.90 -10.50 22.19
N GLY A 148 -1.55 -11.78 22.30
CA GLY A 148 -2.53 -12.88 22.47
C GLY A 148 -3.43 -13.06 21.25
N GLN A 149 -3.08 -12.48 20.11
CA GLN A 149 -3.88 -12.48 18.89
C GLN A 149 -3.05 -12.90 17.68
N ASP A 150 -3.72 -13.45 16.70
CA ASP A 150 -3.19 -13.71 15.38
C ASP A 150 -4.24 -13.32 14.35
N SER A 151 -3.79 -12.82 13.22
CA SER A 151 -4.66 -12.48 12.11
C SER A 151 -4.40 -13.44 10.96
N PRO A 152 -5.45 -13.98 10.33
CA PRO A 152 -5.26 -14.83 9.17
C PRO A 152 -4.57 -14.03 8.05
N PRO A 153 -3.66 -14.68 7.29
CA PRO A 153 -3.10 -14.07 6.11
C PRO A 153 -4.20 -13.81 5.07
N GLY A 154 -3.99 -12.82 4.22
CA GLY A 154 -4.97 -12.56 3.16
C GLY A 154 -4.54 -11.45 2.22
N MET A 155 -5.19 -11.42 1.08
CA MET A 155 -5.08 -10.39 0.07
C MET A 155 -6.46 -9.75 -0.12
N VAL A 156 -6.53 -8.43 -0.07
CA VAL A 156 -7.78 -7.72 -0.34
C VAL A 156 -7.94 -7.54 -1.84
N THR A 157 -9.13 -7.85 -2.33
CA THR A 157 -9.59 -7.51 -3.68
C THR A 157 -10.83 -6.64 -3.61
N MET A 158 -11.01 -5.75 -4.57
CA MET A 158 -12.19 -4.91 -4.72
C MET A 158 -12.33 -4.39 -6.14
N LEU A 159 -13.51 -3.98 -6.52
CA LEU A 159 -13.75 -3.22 -7.73
C LEU A 159 -13.76 -1.73 -7.41
N ILE A 160 -13.09 -0.93 -8.24
CA ILE A 160 -12.98 0.53 -8.06
C ILE A 160 -13.34 1.22 -9.37
N GLY A 161 -14.24 2.19 -9.33
CA GLY A 161 -14.58 2.99 -10.50
C GLY A 161 -15.73 3.95 -10.23
N GLY A 162 -15.81 5.00 -11.05
CA GLY A 162 -16.90 5.97 -11.00
C GLY A 162 -17.06 6.72 -9.68
N GLY A 163 -15.94 6.93 -8.95
CA GLY A 163 -15.96 7.59 -7.64
C GLY A 163 -16.35 6.67 -6.47
N ALA A 164 -16.50 5.37 -6.71
CA ALA A 164 -16.94 4.39 -5.72
C ALA A 164 -16.08 3.12 -5.72
N TRP A 165 -16.34 2.25 -4.76
CA TRP A 165 -15.77 0.90 -4.67
C TRP A 165 -16.86 -0.10 -4.27
N SER A 166 -16.66 -1.37 -4.62
CA SER A 166 -17.57 -2.49 -4.29
C SER A 166 -16.81 -3.81 -4.21
N ASP A 167 -17.53 -4.88 -3.88
CA ASP A 167 -17.07 -6.27 -3.93
C ASP A 167 -15.75 -6.50 -3.20
N LEU A 168 -15.58 -5.87 -2.02
CA LEU A 168 -14.43 -6.10 -1.17
C LEU A 168 -14.45 -7.55 -0.68
N ALA A 169 -13.38 -8.28 -0.95
CA ALA A 169 -13.16 -9.64 -0.48
C ALA A 169 -11.73 -9.82 0.04
N VAL A 170 -11.56 -10.78 0.96
CA VAL A 170 -10.25 -11.26 1.42
C VAL A 170 -10.06 -12.67 0.89
N LEU A 171 -8.96 -12.88 0.16
CA LEU A 171 -8.57 -14.15 -0.45
C LEU A 171 -7.44 -14.80 0.34
#